data_51f52c39f73300cf64d5113f06e80d46
#
_entry.id   51f52c39f73300cf64d5113f06e80d46
#
_cell.length_a   1.000
_cell.length_b   1.000
_cell.length_c   1.000
_cell.angle_alpha   90.00
_cell.angle_beta   90.00
_cell.angle_gamma   90.00
#
_symmetry.space_group_name_H-M   'P 1'
#
loop_
_entity.id
_entity.type
_entity.pdbx_description
1 polymer ?
#
loop_
_entity_poly.entity_id
_entity_poly.type
_entity_poly.pdbx_seq_one_letter_code
_entity_poly.pdbx_strand_id
1 'polypeptide(L)' 'MRVSDVAYEKIKMMIITARLRPGQTLVEAELMEELGMGRTPIREALNRLAW' A
#
# COMPACT_ATOMS: atom_id res chain seq x y z
N MET A 1 8.58 -14.82 0.26
CA MET A 1 8.11 -13.46 -0.04
C MET A 1 7.85 -12.72 1.26
N ARG A 2 8.37 -11.51 1.38
CA ARG A 2 8.17 -10.73 2.59
C ARG A 2 6.78 -10.09 2.60
N VAL A 3 6.30 -9.75 3.80
CA VAL A 3 4.99 -9.10 3.94
C VAL A 3 4.93 -7.79 3.15
N SER A 4 6.04 -7.03 3.13
CA SER A 4 6.11 -5.78 2.35
C SER A 4 6.00 -6.03 0.84
N ASP A 5 6.43 -7.18 0.35
CA ASP A 5 6.25 -7.53 -1.06
C ASP A 5 4.77 -7.76 -1.37
N VAL A 6 4.06 -8.43 -0.46
CA VAL A 6 2.62 -8.66 -0.61
C VAL A 6 1.87 -7.31 -0.55
N ALA A 7 2.25 -6.45 0.39
CA ALA A 7 1.66 -5.12 0.50
C ALA A 7 1.88 -4.31 -0.78
N TYR A 8 3.11 -4.34 -1.31
CA TYR A 8 3.44 -3.65 -2.55
C TYR A 8 2.55 -4.11 -3.71
N GLU A 9 2.40 -5.40 -3.90
CA GLU A 9 1.58 -5.94 -5.00
C GLU A 9 0.10 -5.56 -4.83
N LYS A 10 -0.43 -5.63 -3.61
CA LYS A 10 -1.82 -5.29 -3.34
C LYS A 10 -2.09 -3.81 -3.59
N ILE A 11 -1.21 -2.92 -3.09
CA ILE A 11 -1.38 -1.48 -3.28
C ILE A 11 -1.21 -1.12 -4.76
N LYS A 12 -0.25 -1.74 -5.43
CA LYS A 12 -0.05 -1.56 -6.86
C LYS A 12 -1.32 -1.89 -7.65
N MET A 13 -1.98 -2.99 -7.32
CA MET A 13 -3.24 -3.36 -7.96
C MET A 13 -4.34 -2.35 -7.69
N MET A 14 -4.37 -1.77 -6.49
CA MET A 14 -5.34 -0.72 -6.17
C MET A 14 -5.14 0.52 -7.04
N ILE A 15 -3.89 0.84 -7.36
CA ILE A 15 -3.57 1.96 -8.25
C ILE A 15 -3.98 1.62 -9.68
N ILE A 16 -3.63 0.43 -10.15
CA ILE A 16 -3.94 -0.01 -11.52
C ILE A 16 -5.45 -0.04 -11.76
N THR A 17 -6.22 -0.44 -10.76
CA THR A 17 -7.69 -0.51 -10.87
C THR A 17 -8.36 0.82 -10.53
N ALA A 18 -7.60 1.89 -10.40
CA ALA A 18 -8.08 3.24 -10.11
C ALA A 18 -8.80 3.39 -8.75
N ARG A 19 -8.57 2.46 -7.83
CA ARG A 19 -9.08 2.58 -6.45
C ARG A 19 -8.25 3.58 -5.64
N LEU A 20 -6.98 3.73 -6.01
CA LEU A 20 -6.08 4.74 -5.45
C LEU A 20 -5.47 5.51 -6.60
N ARG A 21 -5.27 6.82 -6.41
CA ARG A 21 -4.59 7.67 -7.39
C ARG A 21 -3.19 7.98 -6.88
N PRO A 22 -2.16 7.91 -7.74
CA PRO A 22 -0.82 8.30 -7.34
C PRO A 22 -0.82 9.71 -6.75
N GLY A 23 -0.15 9.88 -5.61
CA GLY A 23 -0.04 11.18 -4.96
C GLY A 23 -1.25 11.64 -4.16
N GLN A 24 -2.35 10.89 -4.15
CA GLN A 24 -3.48 11.28 -3.30
C GLN A 24 -3.11 11.15 -1.82
N THR A 25 -3.81 11.91 -0.98
CA THR A 25 -3.61 11.80 0.46
C THR A 25 -4.07 10.43 0.93
N LEU A 26 -3.17 9.70 1.58
CA LEU A 26 -3.45 8.38 2.12
C LEU A 26 -3.47 8.41 3.63
N VAL A 27 -4.38 7.62 4.20
CA VAL A 27 -4.37 7.33 5.62
C VAL A 27 -3.82 5.91 5.78
N GLU A 28 -2.60 5.80 6.31
CA GLU A 28 -1.95 4.50 6.49
C GLU A 28 -2.82 3.53 7.27
N ALA A 29 -3.53 4.03 8.29
CA ALA A 29 -4.39 3.20 9.11
C ALA A 29 -5.49 2.51 8.30
N GLU A 30 -6.03 3.18 7.29
CA GLU A 30 -7.03 2.59 6.42
C GLU A 30 -6.46 1.45 5.58
N LEU A 31 -5.24 1.63 5.06
CA LEU A 31 -4.56 0.58 4.32
C LEU A 31 -4.21 -0.60 5.21
N MET A 32 -3.75 -0.33 6.43
CA MET A 32 -3.44 -1.38 7.40
C MET A 32 -4.68 -2.23 7.67
N GLU A 33 -5.82 -1.60 7.86
CA GLU A 33 -7.06 -2.30 8.12
C GLU A 33 -7.54 -3.07 6.89
N GLU A 34 -7.53 -2.45 5.73
CA GLU A 34 -8.01 -3.09 4.51
C GLU A 34 -7.16 -4.29 4.11
N LEU A 35 -5.83 -4.18 4.25
CA LEU A 35 -4.91 -5.25 3.86
C LEU A 35 -4.60 -6.21 4.99
N GLY A 36 -4.99 -5.89 6.22
CA GLY A 36 -4.70 -6.72 7.37
C GLY A 36 -3.22 -6.79 7.70
N MET A 37 -2.51 -5.68 7.52
CA MET A 37 -1.06 -5.62 7.71
C MET A 37 -0.67 -4.52 8.68
N GLY A 38 0.50 -4.66 9.30
CA GLY A 38 1.05 -3.63 10.17
C GLY A 38 1.60 -2.44 9.39
N ARG A 39 1.97 -1.39 10.13
CA ARG A 39 2.43 -0.14 9.53
C ARG A 39 3.73 -0.32 8.74
N THR A 40 4.68 -1.08 9.26
CA THR A 40 5.99 -1.22 8.64
C THR A 40 5.90 -1.75 7.20
N PRO A 41 5.24 -2.87 6.91
CA PRO A 41 5.14 -3.33 5.53
C PRO A 41 4.38 -2.36 4.63
N ILE A 42 3.37 -1.67 5.16
CA ILE A 42 2.64 -0.66 4.39
C ILE A 42 3.56 0.49 4.01
N ARG A 43 4.35 1.01 4.97
CA ARG A 43 5.29 2.10 4.68
C ARG A 43 6.36 1.69 3.70
N GLU A 44 6.91 0.50 3.85
CA GLU A 44 7.92 0.01 2.92
C GLU A 44 7.35 -0.08 1.50
N ALA A 45 6.13 -0.58 1.37
CA ALA A 45 5.47 -0.67 0.08
C ALA A 45 5.23 0.70 -0.54
N LEU A 46 4.76 1.65 0.25
CA LEU A 46 4.54 3.02 -0.23
C LEU A 46 5.84 3.68 -0.66
N ASN A 47 6.93 3.45 0.08
CA ASN A 47 8.25 3.97 -0.30
C ASN A 47 8.71 3.39 -1.64
N ARG A 48 8.49 2.10 -1.87
CA ARG A 48 8.84 1.45 -3.13
C ARG A 48 8.04 2.00 -4.30
N LEU A 49 6.80 2.39 -4.05
CA LEU A 49 5.93 2.98 -5.07
C LEU A 49 6.20 4.47 -5.29
N ALA A 50 7.07 5.07 -4.49
CA ALA A 50 7.37 6.50 -4.52
C ALA A 50 6.09 7.33 -4.33
N TRP A 51 5.29 6.90 -3.40
CA TRP A 51 4.01 7.55 -3.10
C TRP A 51 4.14 8.98 -2.52
#